data_fd4cd54e92986402bd457ead27e93cbe
#
_entry.id   fd4cd54e92986402bd457ead27e93cbe
#
_cell.length_a   1.000
_cell.length_b   1.000
_cell.length_c   1.000
_cell.angle_alpha   90.00
_cell.angle_beta   90.00
_cell.angle_gamma   90.00
#
_symmetry.space_group_name_H-M   'P 1'
#
loop_
_entity.id
_entity.type
_entity.pdbx_description
1 polymer ?
#
loop_
_entity_poly.entity_id
_entity_poly.type
_entity_poly.pdbx_seq_one_letter_code
_entity_poly.pdbx_strand_id
1 'polypeptide(L)' 'GELSKGLEVARNLLAMGMSWTQIIQATGLTEDQLKQLQS' A
#
# COMPACT_ATOMS: atom_id res chain seq x y z
N GLY A 1 -10.78 -4.81 9.16
CA GLY A 1 -9.83 -4.53 10.22
C GLY A 1 -8.77 -3.53 9.79
N GLU A 2 -7.80 -3.29 10.65
CA GLU A 2 -6.75 -2.30 10.37
C GLU A 2 -5.93 -2.66 9.14
N LEU A 3 -5.68 -3.94 8.91
CA LEU A 3 -4.94 -4.38 7.74
C LEU A 3 -5.68 -4.03 6.44
N SER A 4 -6.99 -4.24 6.44
CA SER A 4 -7.81 -3.89 5.27
C SER A 4 -7.76 -2.40 5.00
N LYS A 5 -7.76 -1.60 6.06
CA LYS A 5 -7.71 -0.15 5.93
C LYS A 5 -6.38 0.29 5.32
N GLY A 6 -5.28 -0.29 5.82
CA GLY A 6 -3.96 0.02 5.30
C GLY A 6 -3.82 -0.34 3.82
N LEU A 7 -4.35 -1.50 3.43
CA LEU A 7 -4.30 -1.92 2.04
C LEU A 7 -5.12 -0.99 1.15
N GLU A 8 -6.26 -0.54 1.64
CA GLU A 8 -7.11 0.38 0.90
C GLU A 8 -6.39 1.70 0.65
N VAL A 9 -5.74 2.25 1.68
CA VAL A 9 -4.97 3.48 1.56
C VAL A 9 -3.82 3.29 0.59
N ALA A 10 -3.08 2.18 0.72
CA ALA A 10 -1.95 1.92 -0.16
C ALA A 10 -2.39 1.84 -1.63
N ARG A 11 -3.54 1.25 -1.86
CA ARG A 11 -4.08 1.14 -3.20
C ARG A 11 -4.38 2.52 -3.80
N ASN A 12 -4.96 3.39 -2.98
CA ASN A 12 -5.23 4.77 -3.41
C ASN A 12 -3.93 5.52 -3.72
N LEU A 13 -2.91 5.33 -2.89
CA LEU A 13 -1.62 5.98 -3.09
C LEU A 13 -0.94 5.49 -4.37
N LEU A 14 -1.06 4.20 -4.68
CA LEU A 14 -0.55 3.67 -5.93
C LEU A 14 -1.24 4.31 -7.13
N ALA A 15 -2.55 4.49 -7.04
CA ALA A 15 -3.31 5.12 -8.10
C ALA A 15 -2.90 6.57 -8.31
N MET A 16 -2.38 7.20 -7.28
CA MET A 16 -1.90 8.58 -7.36
C MET A 16 -0.49 8.67 -7.94
N GLY A 17 0.17 7.54 -8.16
CA GLY A 17 1.50 7.52 -8.73
C GLY A 17 2.64 7.56 -7.73
N MET A 18 2.35 7.29 -6.46
CA MET A 18 3.39 7.27 -5.44
C MET A 18 4.27 6.02 -5.58
N SER A 19 5.55 6.16 -5.21
CA SER A 19 6.46 5.03 -5.23
C SER A 19 6.16 4.07 -4.07
N TRP A 20 6.55 2.79 -4.25
CA TRP A 20 6.36 1.79 -3.21
C TRP A 20 7.06 2.19 -1.90
N THR A 21 8.26 2.75 -2.01
CA THR A 21 9.01 3.18 -0.83
C THR A 21 8.20 4.18 -0.01
N GLN A 22 7.62 5.14 -0.67
CA GLN A 22 6.81 6.16 0.00
C GLN A 22 5.55 5.56 0.60
N ILE A 23 4.91 4.64 -0.12
CA ILE A 23 3.71 3.98 0.35
C ILE A 23 4.00 3.14 1.59
N ILE A 24 5.11 2.41 1.58
CA ILE A 24 5.50 1.60 2.73
C ILE A 24 5.76 2.48 3.95
N GLN A 25 6.43 3.60 3.76
CA GLN A 25 6.71 4.53 4.86
C GLN A 25 5.42 5.15 5.41
N ALA A 26 4.47 5.42 4.54
CA ALA A 26 3.22 6.06 4.93
C ALA A 26 2.25 5.08 5.61
N THR A 27 2.22 3.84 5.14
CA THR A 27 1.24 2.85 5.61
C THR A 27 1.82 1.83 6.58
N GLY A 28 3.13 1.62 6.54
CA GLY A 28 3.77 0.58 7.37
C GLY A 28 3.60 -0.82 6.80
N LEU A 29 3.15 -0.96 5.57
CA LEU A 29 2.99 -2.25 4.94
C LEU A 29 4.34 -2.79 4.44
N THR A 30 4.36 -4.08 4.09
CA THR A 30 5.53 -4.72 3.51
C THR A 30 5.41 -4.78 2.00
N GLU A 31 6.53 -5.06 1.33
CA GLU A 31 6.50 -5.23 -0.12
C GLU A 31 5.60 -6.38 -0.53
N ASP A 32 5.60 -7.46 0.24
CA ASP A 32 4.74 -8.61 -0.06
C ASP A 32 3.27 -8.21 -0.03
N GLN A 33 2.90 -7.37 0.93
CA GLN A 33 1.52 -6.91 1.02
C GLN A 33 1.15 -6.03 -0.17
N LEU A 34 2.08 -5.20 -0.61
CA LEU A 34 1.84 -4.37 -1.79
C LEU A 34 1.72 -5.21 -3.06
N LYS A 35 2.50 -6.28 -3.17
CA LYS A 35 2.40 -7.18 -4.32
C LYS A 35 1.02 -7.78 -4.42
N GLN A 36 0.39 -8.08 -3.30
CA GLN A 36 -0.96 -8.65 -3.30
C GLN A 36 -1.98 -7.66 -3.89
N LEU A 37 -1.73 -6.37 -3.73
CA LEU A 37 -2.63 -5.37 -4.29
C LEU A 37 -2.60 -5.35 -5.82
N GLN A 38 -1.49 -5.76 -6.41
CA GLN A 38 -1.33 -5.75 -7.86
C GLN A 38 -1.64 -7.08 -8.52
N SER A 39 -1.96 -8.07 -7.72
CA SER A 39 -2.27 -9.41 -8.24
C SER A 39 -3.60 -9.46 -8.96
#